data_e18042cbe437e7da7f8711a7285aa20e
#
_entry.id   e18042cbe437e7da7f8711a7285aa20e
#
_cell.length_a   1.000
_cell.length_b   1.000
_cell.length_c   1.000
_cell.angle_alpha   90.00
_cell.angle_beta   90.00
_cell.angle_gamma   90.00
#
_symmetry.space_group_name_H-M   'P 1'
#
loop_
_entity.id
_entity.type
_entity.pdbx_description
1 polymer ?
#
loop_
_entity_poly.entity_id
_entity_poly.type
_entity_poly.pdbx_seq_one_letter_code
_entity_poly.pdbx_strand_id
1 'polypeptide(L)'
;LVFIAGIFAIKLFSKVVTKFIDEKSKDSIVTDFLVNIVSFILTIFLAIVCLGILGYGNITDKILAGTALTTFIVGFALKDIGENFLAGILMAFRRPFRIGDLIEVQGMRGRVKKMSLRETNIKTLDGKDVFIPNSIILKNPLENFTYNQLLRSEFFINVDYSEDLEKVMKDILYIINSFEEVEKNPHASVYVQEID
;
A
#
# COMPACT_ATOMS: atom_id res chain seq x y z
N LEU A 1 -31.30 22.70 26.76
CA LEU A 1 -31.30 21.26 27.06
C LEU A 1 -30.52 20.47 26.02
N VAL A 2 -30.83 20.60 24.71
CA VAL A 2 -30.15 19.84 23.61
C VAL A 2 -28.65 20.08 23.60
N PHE A 3 -28.19 21.34 23.74
CA PHE A 3 -26.78 21.67 23.76
C PHE A 3 -26.03 21.06 24.96
N ILE A 4 -26.61 21.11 26.16
CA ILE A 4 -26.01 20.52 27.36
C ILE A 4 -25.94 19.00 27.26
N ALA A 5 -27.03 18.37 26.79
CA ALA A 5 -27.07 16.92 26.57
C ALA A 5 -26.04 16.50 25.50
N GLY A 6 -25.90 17.27 24.43
CA GLY A 6 -24.92 17.01 23.38
C GLY A 6 -23.47 17.12 23.86
N ILE A 7 -23.14 18.15 24.62
CA ILE A 7 -21.78 18.28 25.23
C ILE A 7 -21.50 17.11 26.18
N PHE A 8 -22.50 16.70 26.97
CA PHE A 8 -22.35 15.55 27.87
C PHE A 8 -22.10 14.26 27.08
N ALA A 9 -22.84 14.04 25.99
CA ALA A 9 -22.66 12.90 25.09
C ALA A 9 -21.27 12.90 24.45
N ILE A 10 -20.76 14.05 23.97
CA ILE A 10 -19.42 14.18 23.39
C ILE A 10 -18.35 13.85 24.44
N LYS A 11 -18.47 14.36 25.67
CA LYS A 11 -17.53 14.06 26.76
C LYS A 11 -17.55 12.58 27.15
N LEU A 12 -18.73 11.97 27.19
CA LEU A 12 -18.86 10.54 27.47
C LEU A 12 -18.22 9.71 26.36
N PHE A 13 -18.50 10.05 25.11
CA PHE A 13 -17.88 9.40 23.93
C PHE A 13 -16.36 9.52 23.97
N SER A 14 -15.81 10.74 24.18
CA SER A 14 -14.38 10.95 24.30
C SER A 14 -13.76 10.05 25.38
N LYS A 15 -14.36 10.01 26.57
CA LYS A 15 -13.87 9.22 27.70
C LYS A 15 -13.87 7.71 27.38
N VAL A 16 -14.91 7.23 26.71
CA VAL A 16 -15.00 5.81 26.29
C VAL A 16 -13.94 5.49 25.25
N VAL A 17 -13.78 6.36 24.25
CA VAL A 17 -12.79 6.16 23.16
C VAL A 17 -11.37 6.18 23.70
N THR A 18 -11.03 7.17 24.55
CA THR A 18 -9.71 7.24 25.19
C THR A 18 -9.43 5.96 25.98
N LYS A 19 -10.35 5.53 26.83
CA LYS A 19 -10.19 4.31 27.63
C LYS A 19 -9.97 3.06 26.76
N PHE A 20 -10.69 2.94 25.64
CA PHE A 20 -10.59 1.77 24.74
C PHE A 20 -9.28 1.74 23.96
N ILE A 21 -8.74 2.92 23.61
CA ILE A 21 -7.49 3.02 22.86
C ILE A 21 -6.28 2.89 23.80
N ASP A 22 -6.30 3.51 24.97
CA ASP A 22 -5.21 3.44 25.95
C ASP A 22 -4.93 2.01 26.44
N GLU A 23 -5.94 1.15 26.48
CA GLU A 23 -5.75 -0.28 26.76
C GLU A 23 -4.95 -1.01 25.66
N LYS A 24 -4.92 -0.47 24.41
CA LYS A 24 -4.25 -1.09 23.26
C LYS A 24 -2.98 -0.39 22.79
N SER A 25 -2.82 0.89 23.07
CA SER A 25 -1.72 1.72 22.58
C SER A 25 -0.92 2.30 23.72
N LYS A 26 0.42 2.19 23.66
CA LYS A 26 1.34 2.79 24.65
C LYS A 26 1.57 4.30 24.42
N ASP A 27 1.09 4.86 23.30
CA ASP A 27 1.28 6.28 22.94
C ASP A 27 0.02 7.10 23.25
N SER A 28 -0.08 7.57 24.49
CA SER A 28 -1.16 8.43 24.98
C SER A 28 -1.29 9.74 24.17
N ILE A 29 -0.17 10.33 23.73
CA ILE A 29 -0.15 11.64 23.04
C ILE A 29 -0.97 11.62 21.74
N VAL A 30 -0.81 10.59 20.91
CA VAL A 30 -1.53 10.48 19.62
C VAL A 30 -3.02 10.25 19.87
N THR A 31 -3.36 9.44 20.87
CA THR A 31 -4.74 9.16 21.25
C THR A 31 -5.45 10.42 21.72
N ASP A 32 -4.83 11.17 22.63
CA ASP A 32 -5.38 12.43 23.17
C ASP A 32 -5.57 13.47 22.06
N PHE A 33 -4.59 13.58 21.16
CA PHE A 33 -4.68 14.49 20.00
C PHE A 33 -5.86 14.15 19.10
N LEU A 34 -6.02 12.88 18.70
CA LEU A 34 -7.12 12.45 17.85
C LEU A 34 -8.48 12.62 18.52
N VAL A 35 -8.60 12.26 19.78
CA VAL A 35 -9.85 12.43 20.55
C VAL A 35 -10.22 13.90 20.68
N ASN A 36 -9.25 14.79 20.92
CA ASN A 36 -9.48 16.23 21.00
C ASN A 36 -9.94 16.82 19.66
N ILE A 37 -9.32 16.41 18.54
CA ILE A 37 -9.77 16.86 17.21
C ILE A 37 -11.20 16.41 16.91
N VAL A 38 -11.51 15.12 17.14
CA VAL A 38 -12.86 14.60 16.91
C VAL A 38 -13.88 15.30 17.79
N SER A 39 -13.56 15.50 19.08
CA SER A 39 -14.43 16.21 20.02
C SER A 39 -14.66 17.66 19.62
N PHE A 40 -13.64 18.33 19.10
CA PHE A 40 -13.74 19.69 18.58
C PHE A 40 -14.68 19.77 17.38
N ILE A 41 -14.52 18.87 16.41
CA ILE A 41 -15.39 18.79 15.22
C ILE A 41 -16.85 18.51 15.63
N LEU A 42 -17.08 17.55 16.55
CA LEU A 42 -18.41 17.23 17.05
C LEU A 42 -19.04 18.42 17.81
N THR A 43 -18.24 19.19 18.55
CA THR A 43 -18.72 20.39 19.25
C THR A 43 -19.17 21.49 18.29
N ILE A 44 -18.38 21.72 17.22
CA ILE A 44 -18.78 22.65 16.14
C ILE A 44 -20.08 22.17 15.47
N PHE A 45 -20.15 20.91 15.11
CA PHE A 45 -21.35 20.33 14.51
C PHE A 45 -22.58 20.50 15.41
N LEU A 46 -22.45 20.20 16.71
CA LEU A 46 -23.53 20.40 17.67
C LEU A 46 -23.95 21.88 17.76
N ALA A 47 -23.00 22.82 17.76
CA ALA A 47 -23.30 24.24 17.79
C ALA A 47 -24.10 24.67 16.57
N ILE A 48 -23.75 24.20 15.37
CA ILE A 48 -24.46 24.46 14.13
C ILE A 48 -25.90 23.94 14.20
N VAL A 49 -26.09 22.70 14.67
CA VAL A 49 -27.43 22.10 14.84
C VAL A 49 -28.27 22.91 15.82
N CYS A 50 -27.69 23.33 16.94
CA CYS A 50 -28.40 24.14 17.93
C CYS A 50 -28.81 25.52 17.39
N LEU A 51 -27.95 26.17 16.59
CA LEU A 51 -28.29 27.44 15.91
C LEU A 51 -29.46 27.24 14.95
N GLY A 52 -29.49 26.14 14.19
CA GLY A 52 -30.62 25.81 13.32
C GLY A 52 -31.93 25.64 14.07
N ILE A 53 -31.92 24.93 15.23
CA ILE A 53 -33.09 24.71 16.07
C ILE A 53 -33.60 26.05 16.68
N LEU A 54 -32.71 26.97 16.98
CA LEU A 54 -33.03 28.29 17.52
C LEU A 54 -33.58 29.26 16.47
N GLY A 55 -33.69 28.86 15.20
CA GLY A 55 -34.25 29.66 14.14
C GLY A 55 -33.25 30.57 13.43
N TYR A 56 -31.95 30.45 13.72
CA TYR A 56 -30.88 31.23 13.05
C TYR A 56 -30.44 30.62 11.69
N GLY A 57 -31.39 30.17 10.87
CA GLY A 57 -31.13 29.47 9.59
C GLY A 57 -30.17 30.23 8.68
N ASN A 58 -30.36 31.54 8.49
CA ASN A 58 -29.47 32.36 7.65
C ASN A 58 -27.99 32.36 8.10
N ILE A 59 -27.75 32.26 9.43
CA ILE A 59 -26.39 32.18 9.99
C ILE A 59 -25.85 30.78 9.79
N THR A 60 -26.68 29.78 10.05
CA THR A 60 -26.34 28.37 9.86
C THR A 60 -25.93 28.08 8.42
N ASP A 61 -26.66 28.59 7.42
CA ASP A 61 -26.36 28.41 6.01
C ASP A 61 -24.99 29.01 5.62
N LYS A 62 -24.67 30.18 6.14
CA LYS A 62 -23.38 30.84 5.89
C LYS A 62 -22.22 30.06 6.53
N ILE A 63 -22.42 29.55 7.75
CA ILE A 63 -21.42 28.74 8.44
C ILE A 63 -21.23 27.41 7.68
N LEU A 64 -22.31 26.76 7.24
CA LEU A 64 -22.23 25.52 6.46
C LEU A 64 -21.51 25.73 5.14
N ALA A 65 -21.77 26.83 4.42
CA ALA A 65 -21.08 27.14 3.18
C ALA A 65 -19.55 27.34 3.41
N GLY A 66 -19.17 28.08 4.45
CA GLY A 66 -17.77 28.25 4.82
C GLY A 66 -17.11 26.96 5.26
N THR A 67 -17.81 26.14 6.02
CA THR A 67 -17.34 24.82 6.48
C THR A 67 -17.15 23.86 5.30
N ALA A 68 -18.05 23.87 4.32
CA ALA A 68 -17.93 23.05 3.12
C ALA A 68 -16.65 23.37 2.34
N LEU A 69 -16.35 24.65 2.14
CA LEU A 69 -15.11 25.07 1.48
C LEU A 69 -13.87 24.64 2.27
N THR A 70 -13.88 24.86 3.59
CA THR A 70 -12.77 24.46 4.46
C THR A 70 -12.57 22.95 4.44
N THR A 71 -13.65 22.18 4.52
CA THR A 71 -13.61 20.71 4.46
C THR A 71 -13.04 20.22 3.13
N PHE A 72 -13.40 20.87 2.02
CA PHE A 72 -12.83 20.55 0.70
C PHE A 72 -11.32 20.78 0.67
N ILE A 73 -10.85 21.92 1.17
CA ILE A 73 -9.41 22.26 1.20
C ILE A 73 -8.64 21.25 2.08
N VAL A 74 -9.14 20.97 3.28
CA VAL A 74 -8.53 20.03 4.21
C VAL A 74 -8.55 18.60 3.65
N GLY A 75 -9.69 18.19 3.06
CA GLY A 75 -9.82 16.88 2.42
C GLY A 75 -8.83 16.70 1.27
N PHE A 76 -8.63 17.76 0.46
CA PHE A 76 -7.64 17.73 -0.62
C PHE A 76 -6.21 17.66 -0.08
N ALA A 77 -5.90 18.39 1.00
CA ALA A 77 -4.59 18.33 1.65
C ALA A 77 -4.28 16.94 2.26
N LEU A 78 -5.31 16.23 2.72
CA LEU A 78 -5.17 14.87 3.31
C LEU A 78 -5.36 13.73 2.30
N LYS A 79 -5.60 14.04 1.03
CA LYS A 79 -5.89 13.08 -0.03
C LYS A 79 -4.86 11.96 -0.11
N ASP A 80 -3.57 12.30 -0.12
CA ASP A 80 -2.50 11.31 -0.28
C ASP A 80 -2.41 10.34 0.89
N ILE A 81 -2.70 10.82 2.11
CA ILE A 81 -2.75 9.97 3.30
C ILE A 81 -3.89 8.96 3.18
N GLY A 82 -5.09 9.45 2.82
CA GLY A 82 -6.28 8.60 2.63
C GLY A 82 -6.09 7.59 1.49
N GLU A 83 -5.44 8.00 0.41
CA GLU A 83 -5.16 7.14 -0.73
C GLU A 83 -4.21 5.99 -0.38
N ASN A 84 -3.13 6.27 0.35
CA ASN A 84 -2.21 5.22 0.81
C ASN A 84 -2.87 4.25 1.78
N PHE A 85 -3.71 4.75 2.67
CA PHE A 85 -4.48 3.94 3.62
C PHE A 85 -5.47 3.01 2.90
N LEU A 86 -6.24 3.55 1.96
CA LEU A 86 -7.19 2.78 1.17
C LEU A 86 -6.48 1.72 0.31
N ALA A 87 -5.36 2.09 -0.30
CA ALA A 87 -4.51 1.16 -1.06
C ALA A 87 -4.02 0.00 -0.18
N GLY A 88 -3.57 0.29 1.05
CA GLY A 88 -3.16 -0.74 2.02
C GLY A 88 -4.28 -1.72 2.35
N ILE A 89 -5.50 -1.21 2.59
CA ILE A 89 -6.68 -2.05 2.83
C ILE A 89 -6.98 -2.93 1.61
N LEU A 90 -7.03 -2.35 0.40
CA LEU A 90 -7.32 -3.08 -0.83
C LEU A 90 -6.29 -4.18 -1.10
N MET A 91 -5.00 -3.91 -0.88
CA MET A 91 -3.94 -4.90 -1.03
C MET A 91 -4.03 -6.01 0.02
N ALA A 92 -4.44 -5.70 1.25
CA ALA A 92 -4.66 -6.70 2.30
C ALA A 92 -5.79 -7.68 1.92
N PHE A 93 -6.83 -7.21 1.21
CA PHE A 93 -7.92 -8.06 0.70
C PHE A 93 -7.51 -8.83 -0.55
N ARG A 94 -6.93 -8.17 -1.55
CA ARG A 94 -6.61 -8.77 -2.86
C ARG A 94 -5.36 -9.64 -2.81
N ARG A 95 -4.42 -9.34 -1.93
CA ARG A 95 -3.15 -10.04 -1.73
C ARG A 95 -2.38 -10.27 -3.04
N PRO A 96 -2.05 -9.23 -3.81
CA PRO A 96 -1.28 -9.38 -5.04
C PRO A 96 0.13 -9.91 -4.80
N PHE A 97 0.63 -9.80 -3.58
CA PHE A 97 1.86 -10.39 -3.08
C PHE A 97 1.73 -10.74 -1.59
N ARG A 98 2.65 -11.52 -1.09
CA ARG A 98 2.76 -11.93 0.32
C ARG A 98 4.09 -11.45 0.91
N ILE A 99 4.17 -11.45 2.24
CA ILE A 99 5.46 -11.24 2.92
C ILE A 99 6.39 -12.38 2.52
N GLY A 100 7.60 -12.02 2.09
CA GLY A 100 8.59 -12.96 1.55
C GLY A 100 8.66 -12.98 0.03
N ASP A 101 7.65 -12.53 -0.69
CA ASP A 101 7.67 -12.47 -2.15
C ASP A 101 8.74 -11.49 -2.67
N LEU A 102 9.33 -11.84 -3.81
CA LEU A 102 10.19 -10.96 -4.58
C LEU A 102 9.33 -10.18 -5.56
N ILE A 103 9.26 -8.87 -5.40
CA ILE A 103 8.44 -7.99 -6.23
C ILE A 103 9.29 -6.88 -6.86
N GLU A 104 8.78 -6.32 -7.95
CA GLU A 104 9.33 -5.11 -8.57
C GLU A 104 8.21 -4.12 -8.88
N VAL A 105 8.41 -2.85 -8.50
CA VAL A 105 7.51 -1.73 -8.78
C VAL A 105 8.36 -0.51 -9.14
N GLN A 106 8.14 0.07 -10.31
CA GLN A 106 8.90 1.23 -10.80
C GLN A 106 10.42 1.06 -10.74
N GLY A 107 10.93 -0.14 -11.08
CA GLY A 107 12.36 -0.44 -11.05
C GLY A 107 12.93 -0.71 -9.65
N MET A 108 12.11 -0.61 -8.61
CA MET A 108 12.50 -0.97 -7.24
C MET A 108 12.20 -2.45 -7.01
N ARG A 109 13.24 -3.27 -7.07
CA ARG A 109 13.15 -4.72 -6.89
C ARG A 109 13.63 -5.14 -5.51
N GLY A 110 12.81 -5.96 -4.82
CA GLY A 110 13.17 -6.45 -3.50
C GLY A 110 12.17 -7.44 -2.90
N ARG A 111 12.59 -8.08 -1.83
CA ARG A 111 11.77 -9.04 -1.08
C ARG A 111 10.91 -8.31 -0.06
N VAL A 112 9.60 -8.55 -0.07
CA VAL A 112 8.66 -7.95 0.87
C VAL A 112 8.98 -8.38 2.30
N LYS A 113 9.27 -7.43 3.16
CA LYS A 113 9.54 -7.66 4.60
C LYS A 113 8.31 -7.44 5.45
N LYS A 114 7.59 -6.35 5.18
CA LYS A 114 6.43 -5.95 5.97
C LYS A 114 5.50 -5.10 5.11
N MET A 115 4.22 -5.25 5.31
CA MET A 115 3.19 -4.36 4.79
C MET A 115 2.48 -3.68 5.97
N SER A 116 2.33 -2.37 5.89
CA SER A 116 1.53 -1.55 6.81
C SER A 116 0.35 -0.92 6.07
N LEU A 117 -0.51 -0.20 6.77
CA LEU A 117 -1.63 0.49 6.14
C LEU A 117 -1.20 1.62 5.19
N ARG A 118 -0.02 2.20 5.37
CA ARG A 118 0.47 3.34 4.60
C ARG A 118 1.52 2.97 3.56
N GLU A 119 2.37 2.01 3.87
CA GLU A 119 3.56 1.69 3.08
C GLU A 119 3.89 0.21 3.15
N THR A 120 4.57 -0.28 2.14
CA THR A 120 5.16 -1.62 2.07
C THR A 120 6.68 -1.49 2.12
N ASN A 121 7.33 -2.21 3.03
CA ASN A 121 8.78 -2.28 3.14
C ASN A 121 9.28 -3.49 2.36
N ILE A 122 10.20 -3.24 1.42
CA ILE A 122 10.93 -4.27 0.68
C ILE A 122 12.42 -4.18 1.00
N LYS A 123 13.10 -5.32 0.99
CA LYS A 123 14.56 -5.40 1.07
C LYS A 123 15.12 -5.73 -0.29
N THR A 124 15.96 -4.84 -0.83
CA THR A 124 16.61 -5.04 -2.12
C THR A 124 17.72 -6.10 -2.04
N LEU A 125 18.20 -6.59 -3.19
CA LEU A 125 19.25 -7.61 -3.23
C LEU A 125 20.59 -7.10 -2.69
N ASP A 126 20.84 -5.79 -2.79
CA ASP A 126 22.00 -5.10 -2.22
C ASP A 126 21.83 -4.72 -0.73
N GLY A 127 20.75 -5.18 -0.10
CA GLY A 127 20.54 -5.09 1.34
C GLY A 127 19.88 -3.80 1.84
N LYS A 128 19.43 -2.90 0.95
CA LYS A 128 18.72 -1.66 1.33
C LYS A 128 17.28 -1.93 1.70
N ASP A 129 16.76 -1.23 2.70
CA ASP A 129 15.34 -1.22 3.02
C ASP A 129 14.67 -0.05 2.28
N VAL A 130 13.69 -0.37 1.42
CA VAL A 130 12.93 0.60 0.63
C VAL A 130 11.50 0.61 1.12
N PHE A 131 10.99 1.81 1.46
CA PHE A 131 9.62 2.03 1.91
C PHE A 131 8.81 2.60 0.76
N ILE A 132 7.92 1.80 0.19
CA ILE A 132 7.10 2.19 -0.95
C ILE A 132 5.70 2.55 -0.46
N PRO A 133 5.21 3.78 -0.69
CA PRO A 133 3.83 4.15 -0.41
C PRO A 133 2.86 3.18 -1.11
N ASN A 134 1.85 2.71 -0.39
CA ASN A 134 0.92 1.70 -0.92
C ASN A 134 0.17 2.16 -2.18
N SER A 135 -0.12 3.45 -2.30
CA SER A 135 -0.76 4.03 -3.49
C SER A 135 0.10 3.88 -4.75
N ILE A 136 1.44 3.92 -4.62
CA ILE A 136 2.36 3.71 -5.74
C ILE A 136 2.25 2.26 -6.24
N ILE A 137 2.23 1.30 -5.33
CA ILE A 137 2.10 -0.12 -5.69
C ILE A 137 0.75 -0.40 -6.37
N LEU A 138 -0.33 0.21 -5.86
CA LEU A 138 -1.67 -0.02 -6.40
C LEU A 138 -1.88 0.60 -7.79
N LYS A 139 -1.23 1.73 -8.08
CA LYS A 139 -1.41 2.49 -9.32
C LYS A 139 -0.48 2.09 -10.45
N ASN A 140 0.60 1.40 -10.14
CA ASN A 140 1.61 1.02 -11.13
C ASN A 140 1.62 -0.48 -11.38
N PRO A 141 2.17 -0.92 -12.52
CA PRO A 141 2.43 -2.33 -12.74
C PRO A 141 3.27 -2.92 -11.63
N LEU A 142 2.84 -4.06 -11.12
CA LEU A 142 3.53 -4.85 -10.09
C LEU A 142 3.98 -6.15 -10.73
N GLU A 143 5.28 -6.41 -10.73
CA GLU A 143 5.85 -7.69 -11.10
C GLU A 143 6.10 -8.52 -9.85
N ASN A 144 5.57 -9.74 -9.81
CA ASN A 144 5.80 -10.67 -8.71
C ASN A 144 6.52 -11.91 -9.23
N PHE A 145 7.79 -12.06 -8.87
CA PHE A 145 8.68 -13.12 -9.33
C PHE A 145 8.52 -14.43 -8.55
N THR A 146 7.71 -14.46 -7.51
CA THR A 146 7.50 -15.62 -6.64
C THR A 146 6.05 -16.09 -6.59
N TYR A 147 5.14 -15.37 -7.22
CA TYR A 147 3.72 -15.72 -7.26
C TYR A 147 3.47 -17.04 -8.01
N ASN A 148 4.13 -17.18 -9.16
CA ASN A 148 4.18 -18.42 -9.92
C ASN A 148 5.55 -19.07 -9.71
N GLN A 149 5.58 -20.38 -9.55
CA GLN A 149 6.83 -21.13 -9.33
C GLN A 149 7.71 -21.18 -10.59
N LEU A 150 7.15 -20.90 -11.77
CA LEU A 150 7.86 -20.95 -13.03
C LEU A 150 8.28 -19.55 -13.46
N LEU A 151 9.58 -19.35 -13.60
CA LEU A 151 10.18 -18.16 -14.21
C LEU A 151 11.02 -18.58 -15.40
N ARG A 152 10.88 -17.84 -16.50
CA ARG A 152 11.78 -17.99 -17.66
C ARG A 152 13.05 -17.21 -17.39
N SER A 153 14.19 -17.89 -17.46
CA SER A 153 15.52 -17.28 -17.43
C SER A 153 16.17 -17.43 -18.79
N GLU A 154 16.80 -16.38 -19.27
CA GLU A 154 17.55 -16.38 -20.52
C GLU A 154 18.99 -16.01 -20.24
N PHE A 155 19.91 -16.66 -20.94
CA PHE A 155 21.33 -16.32 -20.88
C PHE A 155 21.95 -16.59 -22.26
N PHE A 156 23.02 -15.84 -22.56
CA PHE A 156 23.72 -15.89 -23.83
C PHE A 156 25.07 -16.55 -23.63
N ILE A 157 25.43 -17.40 -24.58
CA ILE A 157 26.73 -18.08 -24.62
C ILE A 157 27.37 -17.73 -25.96
N ASN A 158 28.58 -17.20 -25.92
CA ASN A 158 29.38 -16.99 -27.13
C ASN A 158 30.12 -18.28 -27.45
N VAL A 159 30.00 -18.71 -28.74
CA VAL A 159 30.63 -19.92 -29.24
C VAL A 159 31.58 -19.52 -30.37
N ASP A 160 32.76 -20.18 -30.41
CA ASP A 160 33.74 -19.93 -31.44
C ASP A 160 33.24 -20.46 -32.81
N TYR A 161 33.59 -19.77 -33.90
CA TYR A 161 33.20 -20.16 -35.27
C TYR A 161 33.75 -21.52 -35.73
N SER A 162 34.79 -22.00 -35.08
CA SER A 162 35.38 -23.33 -35.36
C SER A 162 34.56 -24.50 -34.83
N GLU A 163 33.59 -24.22 -33.94
CA GLU A 163 32.78 -25.24 -33.31
C GLU A 163 31.56 -25.63 -34.12
N ASP A 164 31.14 -26.90 -33.98
CA ASP A 164 29.91 -27.40 -34.57
C ASP A 164 28.69 -26.92 -33.77
N LEU A 165 27.96 -25.92 -34.28
CA LEU A 165 26.81 -25.34 -33.62
C LEU A 165 25.74 -26.36 -33.27
N GLU A 166 25.46 -27.37 -34.11
CA GLU A 166 24.45 -28.38 -33.81
C GLU A 166 24.85 -29.23 -32.62
N LYS A 167 26.13 -29.55 -32.52
CA LYS A 167 26.67 -30.32 -31.39
C LYS A 167 26.62 -29.49 -30.14
N VAL A 168 27.07 -28.22 -30.17
CA VAL A 168 27.05 -27.32 -29.02
C VAL A 168 25.63 -27.12 -28.50
N MET A 169 24.65 -26.91 -29.40
CA MET A 169 23.24 -26.75 -28.97
C MET A 169 22.70 -28.01 -28.27
N LYS A 170 23.07 -29.22 -28.74
CA LYS A 170 22.68 -30.49 -28.09
C LYS A 170 23.31 -30.65 -26.74
N ASP A 171 24.60 -30.32 -26.62
CA ASP A 171 25.34 -30.42 -25.36
C ASP A 171 24.80 -29.42 -24.32
N ILE A 172 24.48 -28.19 -24.70
CA ILE A 172 23.85 -27.19 -23.84
C ILE A 172 22.47 -27.70 -23.37
N LEU A 173 21.63 -28.21 -24.29
CA LEU A 173 20.33 -28.74 -23.95
C LEU A 173 20.43 -29.94 -22.98
N TYR A 174 21.39 -30.82 -23.19
CA TYR A 174 21.66 -31.93 -22.30
C TYR A 174 22.05 -31.47 -20.90
N ILE A 175 22.97 -30.49 -20.81
CA ILE A 175 23.41 -29.91 -19.53
C ILE A 175 22.23 -29.25 -18.80
N ILE A 176 21.46 -28.40 -19.50
CA ILE A 176 20.31 -27.71 -18.89
C ILE A 176 19.30 -28.71 -18.34
N ASN A 177 18.96 -29.75 -19.11
CA ASN A 177 17.99 -30.76 -18.68
C ASN A 177 18.52 -31.71 -17.58
N SER A 178 19.82 -31.65 -17.25
CA SER A 178 20.39 -32.44 -16.16
C SER A 178 20.15 -31.80 -14.79
N PHE A 179 19.78 -30.52 -14.71
CA PHE A 179 19.44 -29.87 -13.46
C PHE A 179 18.01 -30.20 -13.02
N GLU A 180 17.82 -30.57 -11.78
CA GLU A 180 16.50 -30.91 -11.20
C GLU A 180 15.58 -29.68 -11.11
N GLU A 181 16.16 -28.49 -11.00
CA GLU A 181 15.45 -27.23 -10.89
C GLU A 181 14.86 -26.76 -12.22
N VAL A 182 15.29 -27.35 -13.35
CA VAL A 182 14.76 -27.02 -14.67
C VAL A 182 13.49 -27.80 -14.94
N GLU A 183 12.40 -27.06 -15.14
CA GLU A 183 11.09 -27.64 -15.45
C GLU A 183 11.10 -28.33 -16.81
N LYS A 184 10.46 -29.50 -16.89
CA LYS A 184 10.39 -30.29 -18.13
C LYS A 184 9.25 -29.89 -19.05
N ASN A 185 8.31 -29.12 -18.55
CA ASN A 185 7.18 -28.60 -19.31
C ASN A 185 6.81 -27.17 -18.86
N PRO A 186 7.09 -26.13 -19.65
CA PRO A 186 7.67 -26.15 -21.01
C PRO A 186 9.15 -26.53 -21.02
N HIS A 187 9.58 -27.17 -22.10
CA HIS A 187 10.98 -27.59 -22.28
C HIS A 187 11.91 -26.40 -22.44
N ALA A 188 13.16 -26.55 -21.97
CA ALA A 188 14.24 -25.64 -22.31
C ALA A 188 14.46 -25.63 -23.84
N SER A 189 14.80 -24.47 -24.37
CA SER A 189 15.10 -24.30 -25.79
C SER A 189 16.42 -23.56 -25.97
N VAL A 190 17.19 -23.98 -26.98
CA VAL A 190 18.44 -23.33 -27.37
C VAL A 190 18.29 -22.91 -28.86
N TYR A 191 18.65 -21.67 -29.15
CA TYR A 191 18.60 -21.15 -30.51
C TYR A 191 19.74 -20.16 -30.73
N VAL A 192 20.15 -20.03 -31.99
CA VAL A 192 21.14 -19.04 -32.41
C VAL A 192 20.45 -17.69 -32.53
N GLN A 193 20.98 -16.68 -31.85
CA GLN A 193 20.41 -15.32 -31.87
C GLN A 193 21.10 -14.44 -32.91
N GLU A 194 22.40 -14.49 -32.98
CA GLU A 194 23.23 -13.63 -33.84
C GLU A 194 24.46 -14.38 -34.28
N ILE A 195 24.91 -14.11 -35.52
CA ILE A 195 26.16 -14.64 -36.08
C ILE A 195 26.89 -13.41 -36.60
N ASP A 196 27.88 -12.91 -35.86
CA ASP A 196 28.71 -11.75 -36.23
C ASP A 196 29.95 -12.16 -37.05
#